data_703c62bb3a4e86a326094c9040a7237e
#
_entry.id   703c62bb3a4e86a326094c9040a7237e
#
_cell.length_a   1.000
_cell.length_b   1.000
_cell.length_c   1.000
_cell.angle_alpha   90.00
_cell.angle_beta   90.00
_cell.angle_gamma   90.00
#
_symmetry.space_group_name_H-M   'P 1'
#
loop_
_entity.id
_entity.type
_entity.pdbx_description
1 polymer ?
#
loop_
_entity_poly.entity_id
_entity_poly.type
_entity_poly.pdbx_seq_one_letter_code
_entity_poly.pdbx_strand_id
1 'polypeptide(L)'
;MLYDSTLCVGCQACVAECQNVNHTPVNPKGDQTWSNNDKLTPFTRNVIQVWSDGDGTNKDKTENGYAYVKKQCMHCVDPNCVAVCPVQALTKDPKTGIVKYDPDICTGCRYCMVGCPFDVPKYDYDNPFGEISKCELCNQKGVERLDKGELPGCCHVCPTGAIIFGTREELLAEAKRRLSLLRGTEYDYPRQHVNSTDKYRATVPAYQYHIYGEKEGGGTQVLALSGVPFTNLGLPDLDEVATGSRAAHLQHFLYRGLALPLVALAGLTFMTYKNMHGDKIAERIAAQKEAMRQARKEIEEAEDEHHE
;
A
#
# COMPACT_ATOMS: atom_id res chain seq x y z
N MET A 1 5.82 -11.46 4.24
CA MET A 1 6.17 -11.69 5.67
C MET A 1 5.01 -12.39 6.35
N LEU A 2 5.25 -13.38 7.22
CA LEU A 2 4.24 -14.01 8.07
C LEU A 2 4.57 -13.71 9.53
N TYR A 3 3.59 -13.21 10.27
CA TYR A 3 3.66 -13.00 11.72
C TYR A 3 2.72 -13.98 12.42
N ASP A 4 3.23 -14.67 13.41
CA ASP A 4 2.47 -15.64 14.21
C ASP A 4 2.47 -15.16 15.67
N SER A 5 1.34 -14.65 16.13
CA SER A 5 1.21 -14.11 17.49
C SER A 5 1.40 -15.17 18.57
N THR A 6 1.09 -16.43 18.24
CA THR A 6 1.17 -17.55 19.19
C THR A 6 2.63 -17.93 19.51
N LEU A 7 3.53 -17.73 18.54
CA LEU A 7 4.97 -17.94 18.72
C LEU A 7 5.68 -16.71 19.30
N CYS A 8 5.04 -15.54 19.27
CA CYS A 8 5.64 -14.33 19.79
C CYS A 8 5.72 -14.37 21.31
N VAL A 9 6.91 -14.08 21.85
CA VAL A 9 7.19 -14.03 23.29
C VAL A 9 7.33 -12.60 23.82
N GLY A 10 7.04 -11.59 22.99
CA GLY A 10 7.09 -10.18 23.40
C GLY A 10 8.48 -9.62 23.69
N CYS A 11 9.55 -10.29 23.27
CA CYS A 11 10.94 -9.92 23.58
C CYS A 11 11.41 -8.59 22.97
N GLN A 12 10.65 -8.02 22.04
CA GLN A 12 10.91 -6.75 21.33
C GLN A 12 12.23 -6.69 20.54
N ALA A 13 12.97 -7.79 20.37
CA ALA A 13 14.19 -7.83 19.57
C ALA A 13 13.97 -7.29 18.15
N CYS A 14 12.81 -7.58 17.55
CA CYS A 14 12.42 -7.07 16.23
C CYS A 14 12.21 -5.54 16.19
N VAL A 15 11.86 -4.91 17.32
CA VAL A 15 11.71 -3.46 17.46
C VAL A 15 13.08 -2.82 17.54
N ALA A 16 13.95 -3.33 18.42
CA ALA A 16 15.31 -2.86 18.59
C ALA A 16 16.11 -2.97 17.28
N GLU A 17 16.05 -4.12 16.62
CA GLU A 17 16.77 -4.32 15.35
C GLU A 17 16.19 -3.46 14.22
N CYS A 18 14.90 -3.17 14.23
CA CYS A 18 14.32 -2.24 13.27
C CYS A 18 14.89 -0.83 13.42
N GLN A 19 15.06 -0.34 14.64
CA GLN A 19 15.68 0.95 14.91
C GLN A 19 17.15 0.96 14.48
N ASN A 20 17.88 -0.10 14.81
CA ASN A 20 19.28 -0.25 14.47
C ASN A 20 19.51 -0.24 12.94
N VAL A 21 18.83 -1.13 12.21
CA VAL A 21 18.97 -1.29 10.76
C VAL A 21 18.51 -0.06 9.98
N ASN A 22 17.44 0.58 10.43
CA ASN A 22 16.86 1.72 9.71
C ASN A 22 17.39 3.07 10.18
N HIS A 23 18.33 3.09 11.14
CA HIS A 23 18.89 4.31 11.72
C HIS A 23 17.81 5.32 12.11
N THR A 24 16.68 4.82 12.66
CA THR A 24 15.58 5.69 13.04
C THR A 24 16.02 6.61 14.17
N PRO A 25 15.75 7.92 14.07
CA PRO A 25 16.17 8.86 15.11
C PRO A 25 15.50 8.52 16.44
N VAL A 26 16.21 8.78 17.53
CA VAL A 26 15.64 8.70 18.87
C VAL A 26 14.66 9.87 19.04
N ASN A 27 13.50 9.62 19.65
CA ASN A 27 12.55 10.69 19.94
C ASN A 27 13.21 11.77 20.82
N PRO A 28 13.26 13.03 20.36
CA PRO A 28 13.88 14.11 21.10
C PRO A 28 13.18 14.42 22.44
N LYS A 29 11.93 13.99 22.62
CA LYS A 29 11.18 14.12 23.88
C LYS A 29 11.54 13.05 24.94
N GLY A 30 12.52 12.22 24.68
CA GLY A 30 13.05 11.25 25.65
C GLY A 30 12.13 10.07 25.99
N ASP A 31 10.99 9.96 25.35
CA ASP A 31 9.89 9.06 25.70
C ASP A 31 10.07 7.63 25.16
N GLN A 32 11.23 7.34 24.60
CA GLN A 32 11.31 6.14 23.79
C GLN A 32 12.60 5.42 23.90
N THR A 33 12.56 4.53 24.77
CA THR A 33 13.24 3.28 24.51
C THR A 33 12.29 2.36 23.73
N TRP A 34 12.80 1.55 22.81
CA TRP A 34 12.07 0.46 22.17
C TRP A 34 11.23 -0.38 23.17
N SER A 35 11.56 -0.33 24.47
CA SER A 35 10.89 -1.06 25.55
C SER A 35 9.57 -0.44 26.02
N ASN A 36 9.32 0.86 25.78
CA ASN A 36 8.13 1.57 26.27
C ASN A 36 7.15 1.97 25.16
N ASN A 37 7.37 1.48 23.93
CA ASN A 37 6.57 1.86 22.78
C ASN A 37 5.44 0.89 22.53
N ASP A 38 4.28 1.23 23.01
CA ASP A 38 3.04 0.50 22.74
C ASP A 38 2.31 0.98 21.46
N LYS A 39 2.74 2.10 20.86
CA LYS A 39 2.14 2.70 19.66
C LYS A 39 3.18 3.04 18.61
N LEU A 40 2.77 3.00 17.34
CA LEU A 40 3.58 3.55 16.25
C LEU A 40 3.70 5.06 16.39
N THR A 41 4.89 5.57 16.20
CA THR A 41 5.24 6.99 16.27
C THR A 41 6.07 7.37 15.04
N PRO A 42 6.34 8.66 14.80
CA PRO A 42 7.26 9.06 13.72
C PRO A 42 8.65 8.45 13.82
N PHE A 43 9.04 8.03 15.02
CA PHE A 43 10.37 7.47 15.34
C PHE A 43 10.40 5.94 15.39
N THR A 44 9.26 5.28 15.12
CA THR A 44 9.15 3.81 15.16
C THR A 44 8.46 3.28 13.91
N ARG A 45 9.06 2.27 13.26
CA ARG A 45 8.51 1.63 12.06
C ARG A 45 7.73 0.35 12.38
N ASN A 46 7.95 -0.22 13.54
CA ASN A 46 7.17 -1.33 14.10
C ASN A 46 7.21 -1.31 15.62
N VAL A 47 6.21 -1.87 16.26
CA VAL A 47 6.12 -2.07 17.71
C VAL A 47 5.45 -3.41 18.01
N ILE A 48 5.71 -3.95 19.20
CA ILE A 48 4.97 -5.09 19.75
C ILE A 48 4.00 -4.55 20.79
N GLN A 49 2.72 -4.71 20.54
CA GLN A 49 1.65 -4.38 21.49
C GLN A 49 1.21 -5.64 22.24
N VAL A 50 0.66 -5.45 23.42
CA VAL A 50 0.05 -6.51 24.21
C VAL A 50 -1.45 -6.24 24.29
N TRP A 51 -2.23 -7.21 23.88
CA TRP A 51 -3.64 -7.27 24.21
C TRP A 51 -3.80 -8.13 25.47
N SER A 52 -4.64 -7.73 26.39
CA SER A 52 -4.99 -8.50 27.58
C SER A 52 -6.46 -8.36 27.94
N ASP A 53 -6.99 -9.42 28.53
CA ASP A 53 -8.33 -9.48 29.09
C ASP A 53 -8.26 -10.03 30.51
N GLY A 54 -9.09 -9.48 31.42
CA GLY A 54 -9.10 -9.88 32.83
C GLY A 54 -7.70 -9.80 33.47
N ASP A 55 -7.29 -10.89 34.08
CA ASP A 55 -5.98 -10.98 34.80
C ASP A 55 -4.79 -11.10 33.83
N GLY A 56 -5.02 -11.35 32.53
CA GLY A 56 -3.97 -11.43 31.51
C GLY A 56 -2.92 -12.51 31.79
N THR A 57 -3.30 -13.63 32.38
CA THR A 57 -2.37 -14.68 32.79
C THR A 57 -2.13 -15.76 31.76
N ASN A 58 -3.12 -15.99 30.86
CA ASN A 58 -3.11 -17.10 29.93
C ASN A 58 -2.79 -16.64 28.51
N LYS A 59 -1.61 -17.00 27.99
CA LYS A 59 -1.22 -16.65 26.64
C LYS A 59 -2.20 -17.24 25.61
N ASP A 60 -2.60 -16.43 24.62
CA ASP A 60 -3.46 -16.80 23.48
C ASP A 60 -4.85 -17.37 23.89
N LYS A 61 -5.39 -16.85 24.98
CA LYS A 61 -6.76 -17.14 25.44
C LYS A 61 -7.61 -15.87 25.40
N THR A 62 -8.90 -16.04 25.12
CA THR A 62 -9.86 -14.93 25.09
C THR A 62 -10.32 -14.50 26.48
N GLU A 63 -10.32 -15.41 27.45
CA GLU A 63 -10.70 -15.16 28.84
C GLU A 63 -9.46 -15.15 29.73
N ASN A 64 -9.30 -14.13 30.54
CA ASN A 64 -8.12 -13.91 31.40
C ASN A 64 -6.79 -14.11 30.64
N GLY A 65 -6.81 -13.72 29.36
CA GLY A 65 -5.72 -14.02 28.45
C GLY A 65 -4.95 -12.80 28.02
N TYR A 66 -3.82 -13.06 27.34
CA TYR A 66 -3.04 -12.05 26.65
C TYR A 66 -2.47 -12.59 25.34
N ALA A 67 -2.22 -11.69 24.41
CA ALA A 67 -1.54 -12.01 23.17
C ALA A 67 -0.69 -10.83 22.70
N TYR A 68 0.39 -11.14 22.00
CA TYR A 68 1.25 -10.14 21.38
C TYR A 68 0.82 -9.85 19.96
N VAL A 69 0.84 -8.60 19.56
CA VAL A 69 0.60 -8.19 18.19
C VAL A 69 1.69 -7.27 17.67
N LYS A 70 2.21 -7.57 16.51
CA LYS A 70 3.19 -6.72 15.83
C LYS A 70 2.45 -5.71 14.97
N LYS A 71 2.57 -4.44 15.29
CA LYS A 71 2.06 -3.33 14.47
C LYS A 71 3.15 -2.82 13.56
N GLN A 72 2.89 -2.87 12.24
CA GLN A 72 3.77 -2.38 11.18
C GLN A 72 2.98 -2.18 9.89
N CYS A 73 3.60 -1.68 8.83
CA CYS A 73 2.97 -1.61 7.52
C CYS A 73 2.62 -3.04 7.01
N MET A 74 1.38 -3.22 6.60
CA MET A 74 0.88 -4.48 6.05
C MET A 74 1.25 -4.66 4.56
N HIS A 75 1.78 -3.62 3.91
CA HIS A 75 2.12 -3.62 2.49
C HIS A 75 0.98 -4.17 1.61
N CYS A 76 -0.21 -3.57 1.76
CA CYS A 76 -1.44 -3.99 1.09
C CYS A 76 -1.19 -4.32 -0.40
N VAL A 77 -1.90 -5.31 -0.92
CA VAL A 77 -1.86 -5.65 -2.35
C VAL A 77 -2.39 -4.47 -3.15
N ASP A 78 -3.51 -3.89 -2.70
CA ASP A 78 -4.10 -2.65 -3.22
C ASP A 78 -4.07 -1.57 -2.12
N PRO A 79 -3.01 -0.75 -2.04
CA PRO A 79 -2.78 0.13 -0.92
C PRO A 79 -3.56 1.45 -1.03
N ASN A 80 -4.53 1.67 -0.14
CA ASN A 80 -5.28 2.92 -0.04
C ASN A 80 -4.36 4.15 0.14
N CYS A 81 -3.27 4.01 0.91
CA CYS A 81 -2.32 5.10 1.13
C CYS A 81 -1.60 5.56 -0.15
N VAL A 82 -1.41 4.66 -1.12
CA VAL A 82 -0.92 5.00 -2.47
C VAL A 82 -2.01 5.69 -3.26
N ALA A 83 -3.24 5.14 -3.25
CA ALA A 83 -4.36 5.67 -4.00
C ALA A 83 -4.72 7.12 -3.61
N VAL A 84 -4.58 7.47 -2.33
CA VAL A 84 -4.91 8.84 -1.83
C VAL A 84 -3.73 9.80 -1.90
N CYS A 85 -2.54 9.39 -2.35
CA CYS A 85 -1.37 10.26 -2.41
C CYS A 85 -1.40 11.13 -3.67
N PRO A 86 -1.64 12.46 -3.57
CA PRO A 86 -1.82 13.32 -4.75
C PRO A 86 -0.53 13.54 -5.54
N VAL A 87 0.63 13.38 -4.90
CA VAL A 87 1.95 13.59 -5.52
C VAL A 87 2.71 12.29 -5.77
N GLN A 88 2.08 11.14 -5.50
CA GLN A 88 2.68 9.80 -5.67
C GLN A 88 3.98 9.58 -4.85
N ALA A 89 4.13 10.27 -3.73
CA ALA A 89 5.23 10.02 -2.79
C ALA A 89 5.17 8.61 -2.17
N LEU A 90 3.98 8.00 -2.15
CA LEU A 90 3.80 6.60 -1.82
C LEU A 90 3.53 5.81 -3.10
N THR A 91 4.29 4.76 -3.32
CA THR A 91 4.19 3.91 -4.50
C THR A 91 4.19 2.43 -4.11
N LYS A 92 3.58 1.61 -4.96
CA LYS A 92 3.60 0.14 -4.83
C LYS A 92 4.60 -0.42 -5.82
N ASP A 93 5.63 -1.07 -5.33
CA ASP A 93 6.57 -1.80 -6.19
C ASP A 93 5.90 -3.10 -6.69
N PRO A 94 5.70 -3.26 -8.01
CA PRO A 94 5.00 -4.43 -8.55
C PRO A 94 5.80 -5.73 -8.43
N LYS A 95 7.14 -5.64 -8.32
CA LYS A 95 8.02 -6.82 -8.24
C LYS A 95 8.11 -7.37 -6.83
N THR A 96 8.34 -6.48 -5.86
CA THR A 96 8.56 -6.86 -4.46
C THR A 96 7.29 -6.82 -3.62
N GLY A 97 6.24 -6.13 -4.10
CA GLY A 97 5.03 -5.89 -3.34
C GLY A 97 5.20 -4.90 -2.19
N ILE A 98 6.33 -4.20 -2.10
CA ILE A 98 6.59 -3.21 -1.06
C ILE A 98 5.87 -1.91 -1.39
N VAL A 99 5.21 -1.32 -0.39
CA VAL A 99 4.78 0.08 -0.46
C VAL A 99 5.97 0.94 -0.05
N LYS A 100 6.55 1.65 -1.01
CA LYS A 100 7.71 2.55 -0.85
C LYS A 100 7.25 3.97 -0.53
N TYR A 101 8.13 4.76 0.07
CA TYR A 101 7.92 6.17 0.36
C TYR A 101 9.11 6.99 -0.13
N ASP A 102 8.82 8.07 -0.84
CA ASP A 102 9.80 9.04 -1.29
C ASP A 102 9.59 10.36 -0.55
N PRO A 103 10.50 10.72 0.38
CA PRO A 103 10.40 11.96 1.12
C PRO A 103 10.65 13.20 0.24
N ASP A 104 11.42 13.08 -0.83
CA ASP A 104 11.87 14.22 -1.66
C ASP A 104 10.69 14.89 -2.39
N ILE A 105 9.61 14.13 -2.70
CA ILE A 105 8.42 14.64 -3.37
C ILE A 105 7.20 14.76 -2.44
N CYS A 106 7.33 14.38 -1.17
CA CYS A 106 6.23 14.42 -0.20
C CYS A 106 5.89 15.87 0.21
N THR A 107 4.62 16.26 0.09
CA THR A 107 4.13 17.59 0.47
C THR A 107 3.61 17.65 1.92
N GLY A 108 3.68 16.56 2.69
CA GLY A 108 3.18 16.52 4.07
C GLY A 108 1.65 16.64 4.22
N CYS A 109 0.86 16.33 3.19
CA CYS A 109 -0.60 16.46 3.23
C CYS A 109 -1.29 15.45 4.18
N ARG A 110 -0.61 14.36 4.58
CA ARG A 110 -1.04 13.34 5.55
C ARG A 110 -2.27 12.53 5.16
N TYR A 111 -2.76 12.62 3.91
CA TYR A 111 -3.88 11.80 3.44
C TYR A 111 -3.62 10.29 3.57
N CYS A 112 -2.36 9.87 3.45
CA CYS A 112 -1.96 8.47 3.67
C CYS A 112 -2.22 7.97 5.09
N MET A 113 -2.21 8.84 6.10
CA MET A 113 -2.56 8.48 7.49
C MET A 113 -4.05 8.20 7.60
N VAL A 114 -4.89 9.06 7.01
CA VAL A 114 -6.36 8.90 7.00
C VAL A 114 -6.77 7.71 6.12
N GLY A 115 -6.10 7.50 5.00
CA GLY A 115 -6.41 6.41 4.07
C GLY A 115 -5.95 5.03 4.54
N CYS A 116 -5.12 4.93 5.57
CA CYS A 116 -4.61 3.66 6.06
C CYS A 116 -5.55 3.02 7.10
N PRO A 117 -6.20 1.88 6.82
CA PRO A 117 -7.09 1.25 7.78
C PRO A 117 -6.35 0.64 8.99
N PHE A 118 -5.02 0.52 8.91
CA PHE A 118 -4.17 -0.03 9.96
C PHE A 118 -3.50 1.05 10.83
N ASP A 119 -3.77 2.33 10.58
CA ASP A 119 -3.17 3.48 11.28
C ASP A 119 -1.62 3.44 11.34
N VAL A 120 -0.98 3.04 10.23
CA VAL A 120 0.47 2.82 10.20
C VAL A 120 1.30 4.05 9.86
N PRO A 121 1.02 4.82 8.80
CA PRO A 121 1.83 6.01 8.50
C PRO A 121 1.73 7.00 9.65
N LYS A 122 2.88 7.44 10.16
CA LYS A 122 2.97 8.48 11.21
C LYS A 122 3.77 9.65 10.69
N TYR A 123 3.41 10.85 11.14
CA TYR A 123 4.02 12.10 10.74
C TYR A 123 4.62 12.80 11.96
N ASP A 124 5.82 13.38 11.80
CA ASP A 124 6.44 14.20 12.83
C ASP A 124 5.87 15.62 12.81
N TYR A 125 4.97 15.91 13.74
CA TYR A 125 4.33 17.23 13.86
C TYR A 125 5.22 18.28 14.55
N ASP A 126 6.29 17.85 15.19
CA ASP A 126 7.22 18.76 15.87
C ASP A 126 8.26 19.34 14.89
N ASN A 127 8.38 18.73 13.70
CA ASN A 127 9.24 19.19 12.64
C ASN A 127 8.42 19.93 11.55
N PRO A 128 8.74 21.19 11.23
CA PRO A 128 8.06 21.94 10.15
C PRO A 128 8.14 21.24 8.77
N PHE A 129 9.21 20.48 8.56
CA PHE A 129 9.46 19.65 7.38
C PHE A 129 9.35 18.16 7.69
N GLY A 130 8.37 17.80 8.53
CA GLY A 130 8.18 16.43 8.97
C GLY A 130 7.93 15.45 7.82
N GLU A 131 8.40 14.25 8.00
CA GLU A 131 8.26 13.15 7.04
C GLU A 131 7.29 12.09 7.53
N ILE A 132 6.81 11.28 6.61
CA ILE A 132 6.02 10.09 6.94
C ILE A 132 6.95 8.94 7.34
N SER A 133 6.74 8.40 8.53
CA SER A 133 7.42 7.19 8.98
C SER A 133 6.51 5.97 8.82
N LYS A 134 7.03 4.93 8.18
CA LYS A 134 6.40 3.61 8.07
C LYS A 134 7.45 2.54 7.75
N CYS A 135 7.11 1.27 7.99
CA CYS A 135 7.93 0.14 7.55
C CYS A 135 8.02 0.07 6.02
N GLU A 136 9.22 -0.20 5.49
CA GLU A 136 9.50 -0.46 4.07
C GLU A 136 10.22 -1.80 3.85
N LEU A 137 10.06 -2.73 4.80
CA LEU A 137 10.73 -4.04 4.82
C LEU A 137 12.26 -3.93 4.76
N CYS A 138 12.83 -2.86 5.34
CA CYS A 138 14.25 -2.53 5.32
C CYS A 138 14.83 -2.40 3.89
N ASN A 139 14.01 -1.93 2.93
CA ASN A 139 14.39 -1.77 1.52
C ASN A 139 14.24 -0.32 1.02
N GLN A 140 14.26 0.65 1.92
CA GLN A 140 14.34 2.07 1.57
C GLN A 140 15.77 2.47 1.19
N LYS A 141 15.90 3.62 0.51
CA LYS A 141 17.18 4.24 0.11
C LYS A 141 18.14 4.34 1.30
N GLY A 142 19.35 3.88 1.12
CA GLY A 142 20.41 3.87 2.15
C GLY A 142 20.44 2.63 3.05
N VAL A 143 19.42 1.77 3.02
CA VAL A 143 19.37 0.48 3.74
C VAL A 143 19.43 -0.70 2.79
N GLU A 144 18.46 -0.86 1.91
CA GLU A 144 18.45 -1.74 0.72
C GLU A 144 18.81 -3.20 1.03
N ARG A 145 18.33 -3.72 2.19
CA ARG A 145 18.70 -5.08 2.62
C ARG A 145 18.20 -6.14 1.64
N LEU A 146 16.96 -6.04 1.18
CA LEU A 146 16.40 -7.03 0.24
C LEU A 146 17.13 -7.00 -1.11
N ASP A 147 17.51 -5.82 -1.59
CA ASP A 147 18.27 -5.67 -2.83
C ASP A 147 19.70 -6.25 -2.70
N LYS A 148 20.24 -6.28 -1.49
CA LYS A 148 21.53 -6.93 -1.12
C LYS A 148 21.36 -8.43 -0.83
N GLY A 149 20.16 -9.00 -0.93
CA GLY A 149 19.89 -10.40 -0.61
C GLY A 149 19.79 -10.70 0.89
N GLU A 150 19.69 -9.66 1.73
CA GLU A 150 19.56 -9.78 3.18
C GLU A 150 18.08 -9.78 3.61
N LEU A 151 17.79 -10.40 4.74
CA LEU A 151 16.45 -10.41 5.31
C LEU A 151 16.10 -9.08 6.00
N PRO A 152 14.80 -8.72 6.09
CA PRO A 152 14.38 -7.64 6.98
C PRO A 152 14.87 -7.88 8.40
N GLY A 153 15.39 -6.85 9.07
CA GLY A 153 16.00 -6.98 10.39
C GLY A 153 15.12 -7.71 11.42
N CYS A 154 13.82 -7.42 11.41
CA CYS A 154 12.88 -8.06 12.32
C CYS A 154 12.71 -9.59 12.08
N CYS A 155 12.87 -10.06 10.85
CA CYS A 155 12.86 -11.50 10.54
C CYS A 155 14.18 -12.15 10.95
N HIS A 156 15.29 -11.44 10.71
CA HIS A 156 16.64 -11.95 11.00
C HIS A 156 16.84 -12.24 12.50
N VAL A 157 16.31 -11.39 13.40
CA VAL A 157 16.56 -11.51 14.83
C VAL A 157 15.50 -12.27 15.62
N CYS A 158 14.39 -12.70 14.99
CA CYS A 158 13.29 -13.33 15.72
C CYS A 158 13.70 -14.71 16.29
N PRO A 159 13.78 -14.89 17.62
CA PRO A 159 14.31 -16.11 18.20
C PRO A 159 13.39 -17.32 18.05
N THR A 160 12.08 -17.10 17.95
CA THR A 160 11.06 -18.15 17.92
C THR A 160 10.49 -18.41 16.51
N GLY A 161 10.94 -17.66 15.48
CA GLY A 161 10.33 -17.74 14.16
C GLY A 161 8.89 -17.20 14.12
N ALA A 162 8.49 -16.40 15.10
CA ALA A 162 7.20 -15.71 15.07
C ALA A 162 7.08 -14.76 13.87
N ILE A 163 8.21 -14.31 13.33
CA ILE A 163 8.27 -13.48 12.12
C ILE A 163 9.19 -14.17 11.13
N ILE A 164 8.66 -14.53 9.97
CA ILE A 164 9.42 -15.12 8.88
C ILE A 164 9.21 -14.37 7.57
N PHE A 165 10.19 -14.46 6.68
CA PHE A 165 10.17 -13.84 5.36
C PHE A 165 10.07 -14.89 4.24
N GLY A 166 9.51 -14.51 3.11
CA GLY A 166 9.38 -15.34 1.90
C GLY A 166 8.45 -14.68 0.91
N THR A 167 8.19 -15.33 -0.20
CA THR A 167 7.15 -14.90 -1.14
C THR A 167 5.77 -15.02 -0.50
N ARG A 168 4.80 -14.23 -0.97
CA ARG A 168 3.44 -14.28 -0.42
C ARG A 168 2.82 -15.68 -0.56
N GLU A 169 3.08 -16.34 -1.66
CA GLU A 169 2.56 -17.69 -1.94
C GLU A 169 3.14 -18.73 -0.99
N GLU A 170 4.45 -18.74 -0.79
CA GLU A 170 5.13 -19.64 0.17
C GLU A 170 4.64 -19.41 1.59
N LEU A 171 4.46 -18.14 1.98
CA LEU A 171 3.98 -17.77 3.31
C LEU A 171 2.51 -18.14 3.53
N LEU A 172 1.67 -18.04 2.50
CA LEU A 172 0.28 -18.54 2.56
C LEU A 172 0.26 -20.06 2.69
N ALA A 173 1.10 -20.78 1.94
CA ALA A 173 1.21 -22.22 2.05
C ALA A 173 1.65 -22.64 3.45
N GLU A 174 2.66 -21.95 4.02
CA GLU A 174 3.12 -22.19 5.39
C GLU A 174 2.02 -21.87 6.43
N ALA A 175 1.30 -20.77 6.26
CA ALA A 175 0.21 -20.41 7.16
C ALA A 175 -0.91 -21.46 7.14
N LYS A 176 -1.33 -21.91 5.95
CA LYS A 176 -2.32 -22.99 5.77
C LYS A 176 -1.83 -24.31 6.39
N ARG A 177 -0.55 -24.62 6.22
CA ARG A 177 0.06 -25.79 6.85
C ARG A 177 -0.03 -25.70 8.37
N ARG A 178 0.34 -24.57 8.99
CA ARG A 178 0.24 -24.38 10.44
C ARG A 178 -1.20 -24.56 10.95
N LEU A 179 -2.19 -24.03 10.23
CA LEU A 179 -3.60 -24.22 10.59
C LEU A 179 -4.09 -25.66 10.49
N SER A 180 -3.45 -26.49 9.65
CA SER A 180 -3.80 -27.92 9.50
C SER A 180 -3.14 -28.83 10.51
N LEU A 181 -2.17 -28.35 11.29
CA LEU A 181 -1.49 -29.14 12.30
C LEU A 181 -2.40 -29.49 13.48
N LEU A 182 -2.21 -30.68 14.03
CA LEU A 182 -2.96 -31.13 15.20
C LEU A 182 -2.44 -30.38 16.45
N ARG A 183 -3.33 -29.69 17.12
CA ARG A 183 -3.05 -28.97 18.37
C ARG A 183 -2.41 -29.92 19.40
N GLY A 184 -1.37 -29.43 20.08
CA GLY A 184 -0.66 -30.17 21.13
C GLY A 184 0.47 -31.07 20.61
N THR A 185 0.64 -31.22 19.29
CA THR A 185 1.79 -31.95 18.71
C THR A 185 3.00 -31.02 18.62
N GLU A 186 4.19 -31.61 18.56
CA GLU A 186 5.43 -30.87 18.32
C GLU A 186 5.58 -30.55 16.82
N TYR A 187 6.03 -29.34 16.54
CA TYR A 187 6.30 -28.89 15.17
C TYR A 187 7.59 -28.04 15.13
N ASP A 188 8.35 -28.23 14.06
CA ASP A 188 9.60 -27.52 13.80
C ASP A 188 9.31 -26.26 12.94
N TYR A 189 9.02 -25.15 13.58
CA TYR A 189 8.72 -23.87 12.93
C TYR A 189 9.98 -23.28 12.27
N PRO A 190 9.90 -22.87 10.98
CA PRO A 190 11.04 -22.20 10.34
C PRO A 190 11.33 -20.85 10.99
N ARG A 191 12.61 -20.52 11.11
CA ARG A 191 13.10 -19.22 11.60
C ARG A 191 13.62 -18.40 10.43
N GLN A 192 13.57 -17.08 10.55
CA GLN A 192 14.09 -16.11 9.59
C GLN A 192 13.41 -16.18 8.21
N HIS A 193 13.55 -17.24 7.48
CA HIS A 193 12.97 -17.46 6.15
C HIS A 193 12.09 -18.71 6.13
N VAL A 194 11.04 -18.71 5.30
CA VAL A 194 10.06 -19.82 5.23
C VAL A 194 10.72 -21.17 4.90
N ASN A 195 11.74 -21.18 4.05
CA ASN A 195 12.50 -22.37 3.65
C ASN A 195 13.80 -22.56 4.48
N SER A 196 13.93 -21.92 5.63
CA SER A 196 15.12 -22.04 6.47
C SER A 196 15.30 -23.44 7.03
N THR A 197 16.54 -23.88 7.14
CA THR A 197 16.93 -25.11 7.85
C THR A 197 16.99 -24.90 9.37
N ASP A 198 17.12 -23.64 9.79
CA ASP A 198 17.06 -23.26 11.21
C ASP A 198 15.60 -23.30 11.67
N LYS A 199 15.33 -24.11 12.68
CA LYS A 199 13.98 -24.39 13.18
C LYS A 199 13.86 -24.07 14.67
N TYR A 200 12.66 -23.65 15.04
CA TYR A 200 12.25 -23.53 16.43
C TYR A 200 11.21 -24.60 16.74
N ARG A 201 11.53 -25.53 17.63
CA ARG A 201 10.60 -26.59 18.03
C ARG A 201 9.67 -26.08 19.11
N ALA A 202 8.38 -26.18 18.87
CA ALA A 202 7.35 -25.83 19.85
C ALA A 202 6.07 -26.64 19.64
N THR A 203 5.28 -26.70 20.70
CA THR A 203 3.95 -27.32 20.64
C THR A 203 2.99 -26.49 19.82
N VAL A 204 2.24 -27.13 18.95
CA VAL A 204 1.23 -26.49 18.10
C VAL A 204 0.12 -25.88 18.97
N PRO A 205 -0.10 -24.57 18.89
CA PRO A 205 -1.12 -23.88 19.70
C PRO A 205 -2.53 -24.07 19.14
N ALA A 206 -3.53 -23.49 19.81
CA ALA A 206 -4.85 -23.35 19.23
C ALA A 206 -4.86 -22.09 18.34
N TYR A 207 -4.96 -22.27 17.05
CA TYR A 207 -5.12 -21.16 16.12
C TYR A 207 -6.59 -20.77 15.92
N GLN A 208 -6.83 -19.49 15.66
CA GLN A 208 -8.03 -19.06 14.94
C GLN A 208 -7.95 -19.60 13.51
N TYR A 209 -9.04 -20.20 13.01
CA TYR A 209 -9.06 -20.82 11.67
C TYR A 209 -9.20 -19.77 10.56
N HIS A 210 -8.34 -18.79 10.60
CA HIS A 210 -8.31 -17.65 9.70
C HIS A 210 -6.86 -17.13 9.52
N ILE A 211 -6.51 -16.74 8.28
CA ILE A 211 -5.23 -16.09 7.95
C ILE A 211 -5.53 -14.62 7.67
N TYR A 212 -5.22 -13.74 8.59
CA TYR A 212 -5.41 -12.32 8.39
C TYR A 212 -4.44 -11.78 7.34
N GLY A 213 -4.96 -11.00 6.40
CA GLY A 213 -4.19 -10.47 5.26
C GLY A 213 -4.29 -11.32 4.00
N GLU A 214 -4.98 -12.47 4.03
CA GLU A 214 -5.26 -13.24 2.81
C GLU A 214 -6.20 -12.47 1.89
N LYS A 215 -7.27 -11.87 2.42
CA LYS A 215 -8.32 -11.20 1.66
C LYS A 215 -8.62 -9.78 2.13
N GLU A 216 -8.42 -9.47 3.40
CA GLU A 216 -8.78 -8.20 4.03
C GLU A 216 -8.21 -7.00 3.29
N GLY A 217 -9.09 -6.09 2.88
CA GLY A 217 -8.74 -4.90 2.12
C GLY A 217 -8.07 -5.18 0.77
N GLY A 218 -8.44 -6.29 0.09
CA GLY A 218 -7.80 -6.76 -1.13
C GLY A 218 -6.54 -7.60 -0.88
N GLY A 219 -6.27 -7.97 0.36
CA GLY A 219 -5.10 -8.73 0.80
C GLY A 219 -3.88 -7.87 1.12
N THR A 220 -2.93 -8.49 1.82
CA THR A 220 -1.67 -7.83 2.24
C THR A 220 -0.45 -8.72 2.00
N GLN A 221 0.75 -8.11 1.98
CA GLN A 221 2.03 -8.85 1.91
C GLN A 221 2.50 -9.32 3.29
N VAL A 222 1.90 -8.79 4.37
CA VAL A 222 2.12 -9.26 5.73
C VAL A 222 0.90 -10.05 6.15
N LEU A 223 1.08 -11.33 6.39
CA LEU A 223 0.05 -12.24 6.84
C LEU A 223 0.17 -12.42 8.36
N ALA A 224 -0.95 -12.69 9.04
CA ALA A 224 -0.92 -12.95 10.47
C ALA A 224 -1.71 -14.20 10.85
N LEU A 225 -1.16 -14.94 11.84
CA LEU A 225 -1.82 -16.03 12.55
C LEU A 225 -1.98 -15.65 14.02
N SER A 226 -3.07 -16.11 14.65
CA SER A 226 -3.36 -15.80 16.04
C SER A 226 -4.12 -16.92 16.74
N GLY A 227 -3.97 -17.01 18.07
CA GLY A 227 -4.79 -17.82 18.95
C GLY A 227 -6.04 -17.11 19.44
N VAL A 228 -6.13 -15.79 19.32
CA VAL A 228 -7.28 -14.97 19.70
C VAL A 228 -7.87 -14.25 18.48
N PRO A 229 -9.12 -13.78 18.52
CA PRO A 229 -9.71 -13.01 17.43
C PRO A 229 -8.86 -11.80 17.03
N PHE A 230 -8.71 -11.55 15.73
CA PHE A 230 -7.86 -10.46 15.23
C PHE A 230 -8.35 -9.07 15.65
N THR A 231 -9.66 -8.90 15.85
CA THR A 231 -10.24 -7.66 16.39
C THR A 231 -9.73 -7.33 17.80
N ASN A 232 -9.48 -8.35 18.63
CA ASN A 232 -8.86 -8.17 19.95
C ASN A 232 -7.42 -7.65 19.84
N LEU A 233 -6.73 -8.01 18.75
CA LEU A 233 -5.39 -7.52 18.46
C LEU A 233 -5.39 -6.12 17.80
N GLY A 234 -6.56 -5.47 17.71
CA GLY A 234 -6.72 -4.18 17.06
C GLY A 234 -6.38 -4.21 15.56
N LEU A 235 -6.58 -5.36 14.91
CA LEU A 235 -6.60 -5.48 13.47
C LEU A 235 -8.03 -5.26 12.99
N PRO A 236 -8.28 -4.33 12.05
CA PRO A 236 -9.62 -3.99 11.62
C PRO A 236 -10.26 -5.14 10.82
N ASP A 237 -11.56 -5.32 11.00
CA ASP A 237 -12.35 -6.15 10.12
C ASP A 237 -12.59 -5.38 8.81
N LEU A 238 -12.08 -5.89 7.71
CA LEU A 238 -12.10 -5.23 6.41
C LEU A 238 -12.77 -6.12 5.36
N ASP A 239 -13.53 -5.49 4.49
CA ASP A 239 -14.05 -6.16 3.30
C ASP A 239 -12.93 -6.74 2.43
N GLU A 240 -13.26 -7.70 1.58
CA GLU A 240 -12.30 -8.31 0.63
C GLU A 240 -11.82 -7.33 -0.47
N VAL A 241 -12.49 -6.19 -0.65
CA VAL A 241 -12.12 -5.18 -1.65
C VAL A 241 -11.60 -3.92 -0.96
N ALA A 242 -10.44 -3.43 -1.37
CA ALA A 242 -9.87 -2.19 -0.86
C ALA A 242 -10.75 -0.98 -1.19
N THR A 243 -10.88 -0.05 -0.24
CA THR A 243 -11.68 1.17 -0.41
C THR A 243 -11.17 2.04 -1.56
N GLY A 244 -9.85 2.12 -1.75
CA GLY A 244 -9.23 2.86 -2.86
C GLY A 244 -9.61 2.28 -4.23
N SER A 245 -9.64 0.96 -4.35
CA SER A 245 -10.07 0.27 -5.57
C SER A 245 -11.54 0.55 -5.88
N ARG A 246 -12.42 0.51 -4.87
CA ARG A 246 -13.84 0.88 -5.04
C ARG A 246 -14.00 2.33 -5.52
N ALA A 247 -13.25 3.26 -4.93
CA ALA A 247 -13.27 4.66 -5.31
C ALA A 247 -12.79 4.86 -6.76
N ALA A 248 -11.72 4.19 -7.16
CA ALA A 248 -11.19 4.22 -8.52
C ALA A 248 -12.21 3.66 -9.54
N HIS A 249 -12.86 2.54 -9.24
CA HIS A 249 -13.91 1.98 -10.08
C HIS A 249 -15.08 2.94 -10.26
N LEU A 250 -15.56 3.55 -9.19
CA LEU A 250 -16.64 4.53 -9.24
C LEU A 250 -16.23 5.77 -10.07
N GLN A 251 -15.03 6.27 -9.89
CA GLN A 251 -14.49 7.40 -10.63
C GLN A 251 -14.40 7.08 -12.14
N HIS A 252 -13.87 5.92 -12.51
CA HIS A 252 -13.82 5.48 -13.90
C HIS A 252 -15.21 5.31 -14.51
N PHE A 253 -16.17 4.79 -13.75
CA PHE A 253 -17.56 4.69 -14.21
C PHE A 253 -18.17 6.07 -14.48
N LEU A 254 -17.98 7.02 -13.55
CA LEU A 254 -18.46 8.40 -13.71
C LEU A 254 -17.81 9.10 -14.91
N TYR A 255 -16.49 8.98 -15.09
CA TYR A 255 -15.81 9.58 -16.24
C TYR A 255 -16.23 8.98 -17.57
N ARG A 256 -16.46 7.68 -17.64
CA ARG A 256 -17.04 7.05 -18.85
C ARG A 256 -18.45 7.54 -19.12
N GLY A 257 -19.26 7.75 -18.10
CA GLY A 257 -20.61 8.30 -18.22
C GLY A 257 -20.63 9.76 -18.68
N LEU A 258 -19.60 10.57 -18.37
CA LEU A 258 -19.49 11.97 -18.81
C LEU A 258 -19.18 12.13 -20.30
N ALA A 259 -18.68 11.11 -20.98
CA ALA A 259 -18.36 11.19 -22.41
C ALA A 259 -19.59 11.56 -23.25
N LEU A 260 -20.75 10.94 -23.00
CA LEU A 260 -21.99 11.20 -23.71
C LEU A 260 -22.49 12.66 -23.57
N PRO A 261 -22.65 13.24 -22.37
CA PRO A 261 -23.06 14.64 -22.22
C PRO A 261 -22.02 15.61 -22.80
N LEU A 262 -20.72 15.32 -22.75
CA LEU A 262 -19.70 16.17 -23.37
C LEU A 262 -19.81 16.17 -24.91
N VAL A 263 -20.05 15.01 -25.54
CA VAL A 263 -20.29 14.91 -26.98
C VAL A 263 -21.57 15.65 -27.37
N ALA A 264 -22.65 15.52 -26.59
CA ALA A 264 -23.88 16.23 -26.83
C ALA A 264 -23.70 17.77 -26.72
N LEU A 265 -22.97 18.23 -25.69
CA LEU A 265 -22.64 19.63 -25.50
C LEU A 265 -21.79 20.18 -26.65
N ALA A 266 -20.79 19.44 -27.08
CA ALA A 266 -19.96 19.79 -28.26
C ALA A 266 -20.78 19.86 -29.51
N GLY A 267 -21.71 18.92 -29.73
CA GLY A 267 -22.65 18.93 -30.85
C GLY A 267 -23.58 20.13 -30.85
N LEU A 268 -24.16 20.47 -29.69
CA LEU A 268 -25.01 21.65 -29.52
C LEU A 268 -24.24 22.96 -29.78
N THR A 269 -23.03 23.06 -29.21
CA THR A 269 -22.15 24.25 -29.42
C THR A 269 -21.78 24.39 -30.90
N PHE A 270 -21.48 23.29 -31.56
CA PHE A 270 -21.20 23.30 -33.01
C PHE A 270 -22.42 23.71 -33.84
N MET A 271 -23.61 23.19 -33.51
CA MET A 271 -24.86 23.59 -34.21
C MET A 271 -25.16 25.07 -33.99
N THR A 272 -25.01 25.55 -32.75
CA THR A 272 -25.22 26.97 -32.43
C THR A 272 -24.24 27.86 -33.18
N TYR A 273 -22.96 27.48 -33.20
CA TYR A 273 -21.92 28.19 -33.91
C TYR A 273 -22.22 28.23 -35.44
N LYS A 274 -22.61 27.10 -36.02
CA LYS A 274 -22.99 27.00 -37.42
C LYS A 274 -24.20 27.88 -37.76
N ASN A 275 -25.23 27.89 -36.89
CA ASN A 275 -26.43 28.73 -37.13
C ASN A 275 -26.11 30.23 -36.99
N MET A 276 -25.25 30.62 -36.04
CA MET A 276 -24.88 32.04 -35.87
C MET A 276 -23.93 32.58 -36.95
N HIS A 277 -23.12 31.71 -37.54
CA HIS A 277 -22.05 32.11 -38.47
C HIS A 277 -22.17 31.47 -39.87
N GLY A 278 -23.24 30.69 -40.11
CA GLY A 278 -23.42 29.93 -41.37
C GLY A 278 -23.37 30.81 -42.61
N ASP A 279 -24.00 31.94 -42.59
CA ASP A 279 -24.00 32.87 -43.69
C ASP A 279 -22.61 33.44 -44.00
N LYS A 280 -21.87 33.84 -42.96
CA LYS A 280 -20.49 34.34 -43.10
C LYS A 280 -19.52 33.28 -43.57
N ILE A 281 -19.73 32.02 -43.18
CA ILE A 281 -18.93 30.89 -43.66
C ILE A 281 -19.25 30.58 -45.12
N ALA A 282 -20.52 30.60 -45.50
CA ALA A 282 -20.94 30.40 -46.88
C ALA A 282 -20.39 31.50 -47.82
N GLU A 283 -20.45 32.77 -47.40
CA GLU A 283 -19.86 33.90 -48.14
C GLU A 283 -18.33 33.75 -48.30
N ARG A 284 -17.61 33.36 -47.27
CA ARG A 284 -16.14 33.12 -47.34
C ARG A 284 -15.80 31.98 -48.29
N ILE A 285 -16.58 30.87 -48.27
CA ILE A 285 -16.37 29.75 -49.17
C ILE A 285 -16.70 30.13 -50.62
N ALA A 286 -17.75 30.94 -50.84
CA ALA A 286 -18.11 31.44 -52.14
C ALA A 286 -17.01 32.36 -52.73
N ALA A 287 -16.52 33.32 -51.91
CA ALA A 287 -15.43 34.21 -52.30
C ALA A 287 -14.13 33.45 -52.60
N GLN A 288 -13.79 32.43 -51.82
CA GLN A 288 -12.63 31.62 -52.07
C GLN A 288 -12.72 30.78 -53.37
N LYS A 289 -13.92 30.23 -53.64
CA LYS A 289 -14.16 29.50 -54.90
C LYS A 289 -14.06 30.42 -56.12
N GLU A 290 -14.54 31.67 -55.97
CA GLU A 290 -14.48 32.65 -57.05
C GLU A 290 -13.04 33.11 -57.34
N ALA A 291 -12.25 33.36 -56.27
CA ALA A 291 -10.83 33.64 -56.37
C ALA A 291 -10.03 32.49 -57.05
N MET A 292 -10.35 31.26 -56.69
CA MET A 292 -9.72 30.09 -57.35
C MET A 292 -10.13 29.97 -58.82
N ARG A 293 -11.35 30.32 -59.19
CA ARG A 293 -11.79 30.33 -60.60
C ARG A 293 -11.10 31.42 -61.40
N GLN A 294 -10.91 32.60 -60.81
CA GLN A 294 -10.17 33.70 -61.44
C GLN A 294 -8.70 33.34 -61.64
N ALA A 295 -8.02 32.83 -60.60
CA ALA A 295 -6.64 32.39 -60.69
C ALA A 295 -6.44 31.27 -61.75
N ARG A 296 -7.44 30.39 -61.90
CA ARG A 296 -7.38 29.35 -62.93
C ARG A 296 -7.52 29.88 -64.34
N LYS A 297 -8.39 30.91 -64.58
CA LYS A 297 -8.48 31.58 -65.83
C LYS A 297 -7.22 32.36 -66.22
N GLU A 298 -6.61 33.06 -65.23
CA GLU A 298 -5.32 33.77 -65.44
C GLU A 298 -4.19 32.81 -65.84
N ILE A 299 -4.20 31.60 -65.29
CA ILE A 299 -3.23 30.55 -65.66
C ILE A 299 -3.52 30.04 -67.11
N GLU A 300 -4.79 29.75 -67.47
CA GLU A 300 -5.17 29.31 -68.77
C GLU A 300 -4.86 30.40 -69.85
N GLU A 301 -5.11 31.67 -69.57
CA GLU A 301 -4.77 32.80 -70.45
C GLU A 301 -3.24 32.99 -70.60
N ALA A 302 -2.49 32.78 -69.57
CA ALA A 302 -1.01 32.85 -69.59
C ALA A 302 -0.37 31.65 -70.35
N GLU A 303 -1.00 30.49 -70.29
CA GLU A 303 -0.58 29.32 -71.11
C GLU A 303 -0.88 29.47 -72.59
N ASP A 304 -1.99 30.12 -72.97
CA ASP A 304 -2.35 30.42 -74.35
C ASP A 304 -1.44 31.48 -75.00
N GLU A 305 -1.03 32.53 -74.24
CA GLU A 305 -0.05 33.53 -74.64
C GLU A 305 1.36 32.99 -74.89
N HIS A 306 1.74 31.88 -74.28
CA HIS A 306 3.02 31.23 -74.49
C HIS A 306 3.05 30.24 -75.68
N HIS A 307 1.89 30.00 -76.34
CA HIS A 307 1.77 29.09 -77.46
C HIS A 307 1.62 29.83 -78.86
N GLU A 308 1.56 31.15 -78.85
CA GLU A 308 1.71 31.97 -80.09
C GLU A 308 3.19 32.45 -80.20
#